data_c2d7afceb9c6c8e1bc504786ffb950fd
#
_entry.id   c2d7afceb9c6c8e1bc504786ffb950fd
#
_cell.length_a   1.000
_cell.length_b   1.000
_cell.length_c   1.000
_cell.angle_alpha   90.00
_cell.angle_beta   90.00
_cell.angle_gamma   90.00
#
_symmetry.space_group_name_H-M   'P 1'
#
loop_
_entity.id
_entity.type
_entity.pdbx_description
1 polymer ?
#
loop_
_entity_poly.entity_id
_entity_poly.type
_entity_poly.pdbx_seq_one_letter_code
_entity_poly.pdbx_strand_id
1 'polypeptide(L)'
;MLVEKRSTEIREIVEAAERLLAESAAPRKAARDVKKACEPPHSSCAARNGLGVLARRVACESHESATPLVRVRKFTLRLGAFTSLEDVSFDIAKGKVTALCGPRGCGIAAMLDALGCTLPGARTVDMGGLIELCGHDAYRTLGAERAREKVARVFFGGSFELQSVRNAIAFSIRQRGVHDDAAIAAEINRVLRSLDAERRLGDHLDCAVSSLPALERCLASIARALAKRPLALLVSDPATGLDQVDSFTMSQALQSVARKTECAVVVATSDPRFARICADEGVVFVQGRTVEAGPLPKLNSASADYWTQAFFEGRIV
;
A
#
# COMPACT_ATOMS: atom_id res chain seq x y z
N MET A 1 -48.34 -2.78 -2.74
CA MET A 1 -48.02 -1.38 -3.09
C MET A 1 -46.66 -0.90 -2.58
N LEU A 2 -46.29 -1.02 -1.29
CA LEU A 2 -44.95 -0.60 -0.80
C LEU A 2 -43.82 -1.58 -1.17
N VAL A 3 -44.08 -2.87 -1.28
CA VAL A 3 -43.12 -3.90 -1.65
C VAL A 3 -42.82 -3.86 -3.15
N GLU A 4 -43.79 -3.55 -3.98
CA GLU A 4 -43.60 -3.43 -5.43
C GLU A 4 -42.77 -2.19 -5.80
N LYS A 5 -42.97 -1.05 -5.12
CA LYS A 5 -42.15 0.15 -5.33
C LYS A 5 -40.67 -0.10 -5.02
N ARG A 6 -40.32 -0.80 -3.93
CA ARG A 6 -38.95 -1.16 -3.59
C ARG A 6 -38.34 -2.11 -4.61
N SER A 7 -39.13 -3.04 -5.15
CA SER A 7 -38.62 -3.98 -6.18
C SER A 7 -38.32 -3.27 -7.50
N THR A 8 -39.05 -2.21 -7.85
CA THR A 8 -38.80 -1.40 -9.05
C THR A 8 -37.54 -0.53 -8.88
N GLU A 9 -37.38 0.14 -7.74
CA GLU A 9 -36.20 0.94 -7.44
C GLU A 9 -34.91 0.10 -7.43
N ILE A 10 -34.96 -1.12 -6.87
CA ILE A 10 -33.82 -2.05 -6.89
C ILE A 10 -33.45 -2.48 -8.32
N ARG A 11 -34.45 -2.73 -9.18
CA ARG A 11 -34.20 -3.03 -10.60
C ARG A 11 -33.54 -1.88 -11.34
N GLU A 12 -34.02 -0.65 -11.15
CA GLU A 12 -33.41 0.53 -11.78
C GLU A 12 -31.96 0.76 -11.33
N ILE A 13 -31.64 0.52 -10.06
CA ILE A 13 -30.26 0.62 -9.54
C ILE A 13 -29.38 -0.46 -10.14
N VAL A 14 -29.85 -1.69 -10.29
CA VAL A 14 -29.10 -2.80 -10.91
C VAL A 14 -28.85 -2.54 -12.39
N GLU A 15 -29.86 -2.08 -13.14
CA GLU A 15 -29.68 -1.73 -14.57
C GLU A 15 -28.74 -0.54 -14.76
N ALA A 16 -28.76 0.46 -13.86
CA ALA A 16 -27.82 1.58 -13.89
C ALA A 16 -26.37 1.12 -13.61
N ALA A 17 -26.19 0.21 -12.66
CA ALA A 17 -24.89 -0.37 -12.36
C ALA A 17 -24.34 -1.23 -13.50
N GLU A 18 -25.21 -2.00 -14.17
CA GLU A 18 -24.81 -2.80 -15.37
C GLU A 18 -24.43 -1.92 -16.56
N ARG A 19 -25.13 -0.80 -16.79
CA ARG A 19 -24.74 0.20 -17.81
C ARG A 19 -23.39 0.83 -17.51
N LEU A 20 -23.11 1.22 -16.28
CA LEU A 20 -21.81 1.77 -15.87
C LEU A 20 -20.68 0.76 -16.02
N LEU A 21 -20.94 -0.53 -15.75
CA LEU A 21 -20.00 -1.61 -15.96
C LEU A 21 -19.75 -1.87 -17.46
N ALA A 22 -20.77 -1.80 -18.29
CA ALA A 22 -20.64 -1.94 -19.75
C ALA A 22 -19.88 -0.76 -20.39
N GLU A 23 -20.10 0.47 -19.92
CA GLU A 23 -19.33 1.64 -20.36
C GLU A 23 -17.87 1.60 -19.90
N SER A 24 -17.58 0.99 -18.75
CA SER A 24 -16.21 0.80 -18.26
C SER A 24 -15.47 -0.31 -19.01
N ALA A 25 -16.17 -1.22 -19.66
CA ALA A 25 -15.62 -2.34 -20.44
C ALA A 25 -15.28 -1.98 -21.89
N ALA A 26 -15.64 -0.78 -22.37
CA ALA A 26 -15.24 -0.30 -23.69
C ALA A 26 -13.70 -0.13 -23.72
N PRO A 27 -13.00 -0.65 -24.76
CA PRO A 27 -11.54 -0.58 -24.84
C PRO A 27 -11.11 0.88 -24.94
N ARG A 28 -10.53 1.41 -23.85
CA ARG A 28 -10.00 2.77 -23.82
C ARG A 28 -8.84 2.88 -24.82
N LYS A 29 -9.00 3.65 -25.87
CA LYS A 29 -7.94 4.03 -26.82
C LYS A 29 -6.69 4.60 -26.10
N ALA A 30 -6.84 5.10 -24.89
CA ALA A 30 -5.74 5.60 -24.04
C ALA A 30 -4.65 4.56 -23.70
N ALA A 31 -4.96 3.24 -23.73
CA ALA A 31 -3.94 2.22 -23.46
C ALA A 31 -2.91 2.06 -24.59
N ARG A 32 -3.20 2.53 -25.80
CA ARG A 32 -2.25 2.51 -26.93
C ARG A 32 -1.24 3.67 -26.88
N ASP A 33 -1.66 4.82 -26.36
CA ASP A 33 -0.78 6.00 -26.29
C ASP A 33 0.22 5.91 -25.13
N VAL A 34 -0.15 5.23 -24.03
CA VAL A 34 0.77 4.96 -22.91
C VAL A 34 1.89 3.99 -23.31
N LYS A 35 1.62 3.01 -24.17
CA LYS A 35 2.68 2.12 -24.72
C LYS A 35 3.71 2.87 -25.57
N LYS A 36 3.29 3.94 -26.26
CA LYS A 36 4.19 4.75 -27.10
C LYS A 36 5.06 5.72 -26.30
N ALA A 37 4.59 6.15 -25.13
CA ALA A 37 5.33 7.05 -24.26
C ALA A 37 6.39 6.35 -23.38
N CYS A 38 6.37 5.01 -23.31
CA CYS A 38 7.29 4.21 -22.49
C CYS A 38 8.40 3.50 -23.30
N GLU A 39 8.59 3.81 -24.58
CA GLU A 39 9.76 3.33 -25.31
C GLU A 39 10.93 4.30 -25.09
N PRO A 40 12.13 3.80 -24.71
CA PRO A 40 13.31 4.64 -24.57
C PRO A 40 13.70 5.22 -25.93
N PRO A 41 14.20 6.46 -26.01
CA PRO A 41 14.67 7.03 -27.24
C PRO A 41 15.79 6.16 -27.83
N HIS A 42 15.63 5.75 -29.07
CA HIS A 42 16.66 5.03 -29.82
C HIS A 42 17.91 5.88 -29.88
N SER A 43 18.91 5.60 -29.04
CA SER A 43 20.24 6.09 -29.26
C SER A 43 20.88 5.26 -30.36
N SER A 44 21.05 5.86 -31.52
CA SER A 44 21.87 5.33 -32.59
C SER A 44 23.33 5.25 -32.11
N CYS A 45 23.74 4.11 -31.63
CA CYS A 45 25.15 3.75 -31.55
C CYS A 45 25.30 2.30 -32.02
N ALA A 46 25.74 2.16 -33.26
CA ALA A 46 26.09 0.91 -33.86
C ALA A 46 27.32 0.35 -33.17
N ALA A 47 27.22 -0.86 -32.64
CA ALA A 47 28.32 -1.82 -32.67
C ALA A 47 27.86 -3.22 -32.22
N ARG A 48 27.74 -4.08 -33.16
CA ARG A 48 28.12 -5.52 -33.21
C ARG A 48 28.16 -6.32 -31.90
N ASN A 49 27.47 -7.45 -32.02
CA ASN A 49 27.70 -8.75 -31.44
C ASN A 49 26.95 -9.13 -30.14
N GLY A 50 26.12 -10.13 -30.33
CA GLY A 50 25.99 -11.25 -29.40
C GLY A 50 24.91 -11.12 -28.33
N LEU A 51 23.86 -11.87 -28.58
CA LEU A 51 22.98 -12.52 -27.60
C LEU A 51 23.45 -12.39 -26.14
N GLY A 52 22.71 -11.69 -25.35
CA GLY A 52 22.91 -11.62 -23.92
C GLY A 52 22.22 -10.39 -23.35
N VAL A 53 20.86 -10.39 -23.31
CA VAL A 53 20.17 -9.50 -22.37
C VAL A 53 20.50 -10.05 -20.99
N LEU A 54 21.63 -9.59 -20.47
CA LEU A 54 21.98 -9.74 -19.06
C LEU A 54 20.89 -9.02 -18.26
N ALA A 55 19.92 -9.79 -17.75
CA ALA A 55 19.18 -9.40 -16.59
C ALA A 55 20.24 -9.01 -15.54
N ARG A 56 20.51 -7.71 -15.38
CA ARG A 56 21.29 -7.23 -14.25
C ARG A 56 20.55 -7.73 -13.02
N ARG A 57 21.12 -8.74 -12.36
CA ARG A 57 20.76 -9.12 -11.03
C ARG A 57 20.78 -7.83 -10.21
N VAL A 58 19.63 -7.40 -9.73
CA VAL A 58 19.55 -6.45 -8.64
C VAL A 58 20.21 -7.18 -7.47
N ALA A 59 21.49 -6.93 -7.27
CA ALA A 59 22.17 -7.32 -6.06
C ALA A 59 21.53 -6.46 -4.98
N CYS A 60 20.61 -7.05 -4.24
CA CYS A 60 20.20 -6.52 -2.95
C CYS A 60 21.48 -6.57 -2.10
N GLU A 61 22.23 -5.47 -2.08
CA GLU A 61 23.30 -5.31 -1.12
C GLU A 61 22.64 -5.30 0.25
N SER A 62 22.68 -6.47 0.89
CA SER A 62 22.23 -6.67 2.26
C SER A 62 23.09 -5.76 3.15
N HIS A 63 22.52 -4.62 3.54
CA HIS A 63 23.01 -3.92 4.71
C HIS A 63 22.83 -4.84 5.92
N GLU A 64 23.94 -5.09 6.60
CA GLU A 64 24.07 -5.98 7.74
C GLU A 64 22.98 -5.78 8.80
N SER A 65 22.53 -6.95 9.32
CA SER A 65 22.03 -7.18 10.66
C SER A 65 20.62 -6.77 11.06
N ALA A 66 19.59 -7.11 10.32
CA ALA A 66 18.31 -7.52 10.94
C ALA A 66 17.55 -8.37 9.93
N THR A 67 17.09 -9.53 10.35
CA THR A 67 16.22 -10.38 9.51
C THR A 67 15.05 -9.53 9.03
N PRO A 68 14.86 -9.36 7.71
CA PRO A 68 13.76 -8.53 7.21
C PRO A 68 12.43 -9.07 7.71
N LEU A 69 11.49 -8.18 8.04
CA LEU A 69 10.17 -8.56 8.49
C LEU A 69 9.36 -9.20 7.37
N VAL A 70 9.51 -8.64 6.16
CA VAL A 70 8.89 -9.18 4.94
C VAL A 70 9.99 -9.39 3.91
N ARG A 71 9.98 -10.57 3.30
CA ARG A 71 10.87 -10.93 2.20
C ARG A 71 10.07 -11.37 1.00
N VAL A 72 10.27 -10.71 -0.13
CA VAL A 72 9.65 -11.09 -1.41
C VAL A 72 10.75 -11.59 -2.34
N ARG A 73 10.55 -12.76 -2.95
CA ARG A 73 11.52 -13.38 -3.85
C ARG A 73 10.83 -13.94 -5.09
N LYS A 74 11.22 -13.38 -6.24
CA LYS A 74 10.74 -13.80 -7.58
C LYS A 74 9.21 -13.95 -7.64
N PHE A 75 8.51 -13.05 -6.94
CA PHE A 75 7.08 -13.13 -6.86
C PHE A 75 6.44 -12.72 -8.18
N THR A 76 5.57 -13.57 -8.69
CA THR A 76 4.80 -13.36 -9.92
C THR A 76 3.34 -13.53 -9.59
N LEU A 77 2.51 -12.60 -10.07
CA LEU A 77 1.06 -12.61 -9.86
C LEU A 77 0.34 -12.43 -11.19
N ARG A 78 -0.51 -13.39 -11.54
CA ARG A 78 -1.40 -13.31 -12.68
C ARG A 78 -2.85 -13.26 -12.20
N LEU A 79 -3.60 -12.33 -12.72
CA LEU A 79 -5.02 -12.17 -12.48
C LEU A 79 -5.76 -12.46 -13.79
N GLY A 80 -6.27 -13.69 -13.95
CA GLY A 80 -6.82 -14.18 -15.22
C GLY A 80 -5.77 -14.18 -16.31
N ALA A 81 -6.04 -13.49 -17.42
CA ALA A 81 -5.12 -13.37 -18.56
C ALA A 81 -4.02 -12.30 -18.40
N PHE A 82 -4.06 -11.52 -17.31
CA PHE A 82 -3.14 -10.40 -17.11
C PHE A 82 -2.07 -10.74 -16.08
N THR A 83 -0.79 -10.53 -16.45
CA THR A 83 0.32 -10.55 -15.48
C THR A 83 0.37 -9.19 -14.80
N SER A 84 0.04 -9.16 -13.52
CA SER A 84 0.05 -7.93 -12.71
C SER A 84 1.41 -7.65 -12.10
N LEU A 85 2.17 -8.72 -11.75
CA LEU A 85 3.51 -8.65 -11.18
C LEU A 85 4.36 -9.75 -11.81
N GLU A 86 5.64 -9.45 -12.08
CA GLU A 86 6.56 -10.39 -12.71
C GLU A 86 7.97 -10.28 -12.09
N ASP A 87 8.45 -11.39 -11.53
CA ASP A 87 9.79 -11.56 -10.92
C ASP A 87 10.16 -10.47 -9.90
N VAL A 88 9.20 -10.11 -9.03
CA VAL A 88 9.35 -9.07 -8.02
C VAL A 88 10.17 -9.59 -6.85
N SER A 89 11.23 -8.83 -6.45
CA SER A 89 12.08 -9.20 -5.32
C SER A 89 12.52 -7.97 -4.54
N PHE A 90 12.22 -7.93 -3.22
CA PHE A 90 12.66 -6.89 -2.29
C PHE A 90 12.49 -7.35 -0.84
N ASP A 91 13.04 -6.57 0.08
CA ASP A 91 12.94 -6.78 1.53
C ASP A 91 12.31 -5.56 2.19
N ILE A 92 11.59 -5.76 3.29
CA ILE A 92 11.03 -4.71 4.13
C ILE A 92 11.58 -4.87 5.54
N ALA A 93 12.25 -3.83 6.02
CA ALA A 93 12.83 -3.80 7.34
C ALA A 93 11.81 -3.38 8.40
N LYS A 94 12.03 -3.83 9.64
CA LYS A 94 11.29 -3.44 10.82
C LYS A 94 11.62 -2.00 11.24
N GLY A 95 10.66 -1.27 11.75
CA GLY A 95 10.89 0.07 12.29
C GLY A 95 11.19 1.15 11.26
N LYS A 96 10.99 0.86 9.98
CA LYS A 96 11.20 1.79 8.87
C LYS A 96 9.94 1.99 8.05
N VAL A 97 9.90 3.11 7.32
CA VAL A 97 8.91 3.38 6.29
C VAL A 97 9.48 2.98 4.94
N THR A 98 8.87 2.01 4.27
CA THR A 98 9.23 1.60 2.91
C THR A 98 8.17 2.05 1.93
N ALA A 99 8.55 2.87 0.94
CA ALA A 99 7.64 3.26 -0.14
C ALA A 99 7.69 2.23 -1.27
N LEU A 100 6.54 1.64 -1.60
CA LEU A 100 6.33 1.00 -2.90
C LEU A 100 5.84 2.09 -3.85
N CYS A 101 6.65 2.47 -4.82
CA CYS A 101 6.38 3.65 -5.64
C CYS A 101 6.60 3.39 -7.13
N GLY A 102 5.93 4.18 -7.97
CA GLY A 102 5.98 4.08 -9.42
C GLY A 102 4.75 4.68 -10.08
N PRO A 103 4.72 4.75 -11.41
CA PRO A 103 3.60 5.32 -12.15
C PRO A 103 2.30 4.56 -11.92
N ARG A 104 1.18 5.24 -12.09
CA ARG A 104 -0.14 4.62 -11.94
C ARG A 104 -0.29 3.37 -12.80
N GLY A 105 -0.83 2.30 -12.21
CA GLY A 105 -1.00 1.03 -12.91
C GLY A 105 0.26 0.17 -13.01
N CYS A 106 1.37 0.53 -12.36
CA CYS A 106 2.61 -0.23 -12.37
C CYS A 106 2.60 -1.53 -11.56
N GLY A 107 1.48 -1.87 -10.89
CA GLY A 107 1.34 -3.11 -10.11
C GLY A 107 1.44 -2.94 -8.59
N ILE A 108 1.70 -1.73 -8.06
CA ILE A 108 1.85 -1.49 -6.61
C ILE A 108 0.61 -1.92 -5.82
N ALA A 109 -0.59 -1.62 -6.32
CA ALA A 109 -1.84 -2.01 -5.65
C ALA A 109 -1.95 -3.53 -5.52
N ALA A 110 -1.63 -4.28 -6.59
CA ALA A 110 -1.61 -5.74 -6.57
C ALA A 110 -0.54 -6.30 -5.62
N MET A 111 0.62 -5.62 -5.51
CA MET A 111 1.65 -5.99 -4.54
C MET A 111 1.18 -5.75 -3.10
N LEU A 112 0.50 -4.63 -2.85
CA LEU A 112 -0.05 -4.35 -1.52
C LEU A 112 -1.15 -5.34 -1.13
N ASP A 113 -2.00 -5.76 -2.10
CA ASP A 113 -3.00 -6.81 -1.90
C ASP A 113 -2.35 -8.15 -1.60
N ALA A 114 -1.26 -8.47 -2.28
CA ALA A 114 -0.50 -9.70 -2.04
C ALA A 114 0.13 -9.69 -0.63
N LEU A 115 0.77 -8.59 -0.22
CA LEU A 115 1.34 -8.44 1.13
C LEU A 115 0.26 -8.51 2.22
N GLY A 116 -0.91 -7.94 1.97
CA GLY A 116 -2.06 -7.96 2.88
C GLY A 116 -2.85 -9.27 2.88
N CYS A 117 -2.49 -10.22 2.02
CA CYS A 117 -3.23 -11.48 1.81
C CYS A 117 -4.72 -11.25 1.49
N THR A 118 -5.02 -10.17 0.76
CA THR A 118 -6.38 -9.76 0.36
C THR A 118 -6.68 -10.02 -1.12
N LEU A 119 -5.87 -10.85 -1.77
CA LEU A 119 -6.09 -11.25 -3.16
C LEU A 119 -7.45 -11.96 -3.32
N PRO A 120 -8.16 -11.75 -4.44
CA PRO A 120 -9.41 -12.43 -4.72
C PRO A 120 -9.21 -13.95 -4.76
N GLY A 121 -10.27 -14.72 -4.46
CA GLY A 121 -10.22 -16.18 -4.29
C GLY A 121 -9.64 -16.94 -5.49
N ALA A 122 -9.07 -18.08 -5.20
CA ALA A 122 -8.11 -18.89 -5.95
C ALA A 122 -8.43 -19.31 -7.40
N ARG A 123 -9.64 -19.11 -7.92
CA ARG A 123 -9.97 -19.59 -9.28
C ARG A 123 -9.41 -18.75 -10.44
N THR A 124 -8.99 -17.51 -10.15
CA THR A 124 -8.52 -16.55 -11.16
C THR A 124 -7.12 -16.01 -10.84
N VAL A 125 -6.49 -16.52 -9.78
CA VAL A 125 -5.19 -16.03 -9.30
C VAL A 125 -4.16 -17.13 -9.43
N ASP A 126 -3.13 -16.90 -10.25
CA ASP A 126 -1.94 -17.73 -10.35
C ASP A 126 -0.76 -16.99 -9.72
N MET A 127 -0.07 -17.63 -8.78
CA MET A 127 1.03 -17.05 -8.02
C MET A 127 2.26 -17.94 -8.07
N GLY A 128 3.41 -17.33 -8.35
CA GLY A 128 4.73 -17.96 -8.27
C GLY A 128 5.66 -17.20 -7.31
N GLY A 129 6.77 -17.84 -6.93
CA GLY A 129 7.75 -17.23 -6.03
C GLY A 129 7.37 -17.35 -4.55
N LEU A 130 7.87 -16.43 -3.72
CA LEU A 130 7.75 -16.46 -2.26
C LEU A 130 7.42 -15.08 -1.71
N ILE A 131 6.45 -15.02 -0.81
CA ILE A 131 6.26 -13.91 0.14
C ILE A 131 6.40 -14.49 1.54
N GLU A 132 7.47 -14.12 2.23
CA GLU A 132 7.74 -14.50 3.60
C GLU A 132 7.38 -13.36 4.55
N LEU A 133 6.50 -13.63 5.52
CA LEU A 133 6.10 -12.72 6.58
C LEU A 133 6.61 -13.28 7.91
N CYS A 134 7.48 -12.56 8.60
CA CYS A 134 8.02 -13.00 9.90
C CYS A 134 8.62 -14.42 9.87
N GLY A 135 9.31 -14.79 8.80
CA GLY A 135 9.91 -16.12 8.64
C GLY A 135 8.96 -17.22 8.15
N HIS A 136 7.71 -16.89 7.81
CA HIS A 136 6.72 -17.85 7.32
C HIS A 136 6.23 -17.48 5.92
N ASP A 137 6.11 -18.49 5.04
CA ASP A 137 5.49 -18.29 3.71
C ASP A 137 4.03 -17.89 3.88
N ALA A 138 3.66 -16.70 3.38
CA ALA A 138 2.35 -16.11 3.54
C ALA A 138 1.21 -16.93 2.90
N TYR A 139 1.53 -17.79 1.93
CA TYR A 139 0.52 -18.51 1.14
C TYR A 139 0.59 -20.03 1.23
N ARG A 140 1.71 -20.60 1.68
CA ARG A 140 1.96 -22.06 1.61
C ARG A 140 2.18 -22.77 2.93
N THR A 141 2.43 -22.05 4.02
CA THR A 141 2.85 -22.64 5.28
C THR A 141 1.71 -22.73 6.29
N LEU A 142 1.61 -23.87 7.00
CA LEU A 142 0.82 -23.99 8.22
C LEU A 142 1.34 -22.95 9.24
N GLY A 143 0.51 -22.02 9.66
CA GLY A 143 0.92 -20.90 10.52
C GLY A 143 1.00 -19.57 9.78
N ALA A 144 0.84 -19.54 8.46
CA ALA A 144 0.69 -18.30 7.68
C ALA A 144 -0.48 -17.44 8.17
N GLU A 145 -1.54 -18.04 8.71
CA GLU A 145 -2.65 -17.29 9.33
C GLU A 145 -2.17 -16.40 10.48
N ARG A 146 -1.32 -16.91 11.37
CA ARG A 146 -0.73 -16.12 12.47
C ARG A 146 0.17 -15.00 11.95
N ALA A 147 0.91 -15.24 10.86
CA ALA A 147 1.71 -14.20 10.23
C ALA A 147 0.84 -13.12 9.59
N ARG A 148 -0.28 -13.52 8.95
CA ARG A 148 -1.25 -12.60 8.35
C ARG A 148 -1.95 -11.72 9.39
N GLU A 149 -2.26 -12.26 10.57
CA GLU A 149 -2.81 -11.49 11.69
C GLU A 149 -1.88 -10.36 12.15
N LYS A 150 -0.57 -10.48 11.88
CA LYS A 150 0.43 -9.44 12.20
C LYS A 150 0.54 -8.35 11.15
N VAL A 151 -0.18 -8.47 10.05
CA VAL A 151 -0.22 -7.46 8.99
C VAL A 151 -1.57 -6.75 9.05
N ALA A 152 -1.56 -5.42 9.16
CA ALA A 152 -2.77 -4.62 9.09
C ALA A 152 -2.77 -3.77 7.82
N ARG A 153 -3.85 -3.84 7.06
CA ARG A 153 -4.09 -2.95 5.93
C ARG A 153 -5.00 -1.82 6.36
N VAL A 154 -4.61 -0.60 6.01
CA VAL A 154 -5.43 0.60 6.19
C VAL A 154 -6.34 0.74 4.98
N PHE A 155 -7.64 0.85 5.25
CA PHE A 155 -8.65 1.20 4.26
C PHE A 155 -9.20 2.58 4.62
N PHE A 156 -9.14 3.50 3.68
CA PHE A 156 -9.77 4.80 3.80
C PHE A 156 -11.19 4.71 3.26
N GLY A 157 -12.14 5.27 4.01
CA GLY A 157 -13.56 5.13 3.71
C GLY A 157 -14.20 3.86 4.27
N GLY A 158 -15.52 3.79 4.18
CA GLY A 158 -16.32 2.63 4.58
C GLY A 158 -17.19 2.85 5.80
N SER A 159 -17.96 1.82 6.18
CA SER A 159 -19.01 1.90 7.23
C SER A 159 -18.49 2.29 8.62
N PHE A 160 -17.21 2.11 8.91
CA PHE A 160 -16.64 2.50 10.20
C PHE A 160 -16.62 4.04 10.38
N GLU A 161 -16.66 4.81 9.31
CA GLU A 161 -16.67 6.27 9.37
C GLU A 161 -17.95 6.84 10.01
N LEU A 162 -19.02 6.05 10.05
CA LEU A 162 -20.25 6.40 10.75
C LEU A 162 -20.12 6.26 12.29
N GLN A 163 -19.07 5.60 12.76
CA GLN A 163 -18.81 5.45 14.20
C GLN A 163 -17.98 6.62 14.73
N SER A 164 -18.02 6.83 16.06
CA SER A 164 -17.07 7.73 16.69
C SER A 164 -15.65 7.20 16.59
N VAL A 165 -14.66 8.11 16.60
CA VAL A 165 -13.24 7.74 16.58
C VAL A 165 -12.91 6.74 17.68
N ARG A 166 -13.43 6.99 18.91
CA ARG A 166 -13.29 6.09 20.06
C ARG A 166 -13.80 4.69 19.75
N ASN A 167 -15.02 4.57 19.23
CA ASN A 167 -15.63 3.28 18.96
C ASN A 167 -14.91 2.54 17.83
N ALA A 168 -14.48 3.23 16.79
CA ALA A 168 -13.74 2.66 15.67
C ALA A 168 -12.40 2.03 16.14
N ILE A 169 -11.66 2.70 17.04
CA ILE A 169 -10.41 2.20 17.60
C ILE A 169 -10.71 1.10 18.62
N ALA A 170 -11.66 1.30 19.54
CA ALA A 170 -12.02 0.35 20.58
C ALA A 170 -12.49 -0.99 19.99
N PHE A 171 -13.19 -0.98 18.85
CA PHE A 171 -13.57 -2.20 18.14
C PHE A 171 -12.36 -3.09 17.82
N SER A 172 -11.29 -2.50 17.28
CA SER A 172 -10.06 -3.24 16.98
C SER A 172 -9.34 -3.74 18.23
N ILE A 173 -9.42 -3.01 19.34
CA ILE A 173 -8.85 -3.42 20.63
C ILE A 173 -9.63 -4.61 21.18
N ARG A 174 -10.96 -4.57 21.14
CA ARG A 174 -11.84 -5.67 21.60
C ARG A 174 -11.64 -6.95 20.78
N GLN A 175 -11.36 -6.85 19.48
CA GLN A 175 -11.00 -8.01 18.66
C GLN A 175 -9.74 -8.75 19.15
N ARG A 176 -8.88 -8.10 19.94
CA ARG A 176 -7.72 -8.70 20.58
C ARG A 176 -8.03 -9.32 21.96
N GLY A 177 -9.29 -9.33 22.37
CA GLY A 177 -9.72 -9.86 23.67
C GLY A 177 -9.59 -8.89 24.84
N VAL A 178 -9.37 -7.58 24.60
CA VAL A 178 -9.35 -6.55 25.65
C VAL A 178 -10.76 -5.97 25.77
N HIS A 179 -11.40 -6.17 26.93
CA HIS A 179 -12.77 -5.76 27.18
C HIS A 179 -12.93 -4.74 28.31
N ASP A 180 -11.91 -4.59 29.14
CA ASP A 180 -11.89 -3.59 30.22
C ASP A 180 -11.81 -2.17 29.66
N ASP A 181 -12.73 -1.29 30.08
CA ASP A 181 -12.85 0.06 29.53
C ASP A 181 -11.65 0.94 29.89
N ALA A 182 -11.04 0.77 31.05
CA ALA A 182 -9.84 1.50 31.42
C ALA A 182 -8.63 1.07 30.59
N ALA A 183 -8.50 -0.24 30.31
CA ALA A 183 -7.48 -0.78 29.43
C ALA A 183 -7.68 -0.33 27.98
N ILE A 184 -8.93 -0.26 27.51
CA ILE A 184 -9.27 0.27 26.17
C ILE A 184 -8.87 1.73 26.07
N ALA A 185 -9.21 2.56 27.07
CA ALA A 185 -8.84 3.98 27.08
C ALA A 185 -7.32 4.18 27.08
N ALA A 186 -6.58 3.42 27.88
CA ALA A 186 -5.12 3.44 27.90
C ALA A 186 -4.51 3.06 26.55
N GLU A 187 -5.08 2.05 25.88
CA GLU A 187 -4.62 1.58 24.57
C GLU A 187 -4.92 2.61 23.47
N ILE A 188 -6.09 3.27 23.50
CA ILE A 188 -6.41 4.38 22.58
C ILE A 188 -5.34 5.48 22.74
N ASN A 189 -5.05 5.90 23.95
CA ASN A 189 -4.02 6.92 24.22
C ASN A 189 -2.64 6.49 23.71
N ARG A 190 -2.28 5.21 23.87
CA ARG A 190 -1.03 4.66 23.33
C ARG A 190 -0.97 4.77 21.80
N VAL A 191 -2.06 4.41 21.13
CA VAL A 191 -2.16 4.47 19.67
C VAL A 191 -2.04 5.91 19.18
N LEU A 192 -2.76 6.86 19.80
CA LEU A 192 -2.67 8.27 19.43
C LEU A 192 -1.26 8.83 19.63
N ARG A 193 -0.58 8.47 20.72
CA ARG A 193 0.84 8.84 20.94
C ARG A 193 1.78 8.29 19.89
N SER A 194 1.56 7.08 19.41
CA SER A 194 2.40 6.50 18.36
C SER A 194 2.27 7.23 17.03
N LEU A 195 1.11 7.87 16.78
CA LEU A 195 0.82 8.68 15.60
C LEU A 195 1.16 10.16 15.75
N ASP A 196 1.56 10.64 16.92
CA ASP A 196 1.63 12.06 17.28
C ASP A 196 0.29 12.81 17.05
N ALA A 197 -0.82 12.08 17.22
CA ALA A 197 -2.16 12.55 16.90
C ALA A 197 -3.01 12.93 18.13
N GLU A 198 -2.43 12.98 19.36
CA GLU A 198 -3.17 13.27 20.59
C GLU A 198 -3.92 14.60 20.51
N ARG A 199 -3.26 15.67 20.03
CA ARG A 199 -3.88 16.99 19.93
C ARG A 199 -4.93 17.07 18.82
N ARG A 200 -4.77 16.29 17.74
CA ARG A 200 -5.67 16.32 16.59
C ARG A 200 -6.92 15.46 16.79
N LEU A 201 -6.77 14.29 17.39
CA LEU A 201 -7.86 13.34 17.55
C LEU A 201 -8.40 13.28 19.00
N GLY A 202 -7.63 13.76 20.00
CA GLY A 202 -8.01 13.66 21.41
C GLY A 202 -9.33 14.34 21.73
N ASP A 203 -9.52 15.56 21.23
CA ASP A 203 -10.74 16.35 21.44
C ASP A 203 -11.91 15.88 20.55
N HIS A 204 -11.65 15.03 19.56
CA HIS A 204 -12.61 14.53 18.60
C HIS A 204 -12.96 13.03 18.77
N LEU A 205 -12.56 12.42 19.89
CA LEU A 205 -12.77 10.98 20.11
C LEU A 205 -14.24 10.55 20.03
N ASP A 206 -15.15 11.43 20.42
CA ASP A 206 -16.59 11.13 20.43
C ASP A 206 -17.32 11.64 19.17
N CYS A 207 -16.59 12.31 18.26
CA CYS A 207 -17.12 12.72 16.95
C CYS A 207 -17.13 11.53 15.97
N ALA A 208 -18.08 11.53 15.04
CA ALA A 208 -18.10 10.57 13.93
C ALA A 208 -16.89 10.80 13.04
N VAL A 209 -16.23 9.71 12.59
CA VAL A 209 -15.04 9.82 11.72
C VAL A 209 -15.37 10.59 10.44
N SER A 210 -16.56 10.40 9.88
CA SER A 210 -17.02 11.10 8.66
C SER A 210 -17.15 12.61 8.80
N SER A 211 -17.32 13.13 10.03
CA SER A 211 -17.42 14.57 10.29
C SER A 211 -16.07 15.28 10.42
N LEU A 212 -14.97 14.52 10.46
CA LEU A 212 -13.62 15.06 10.62
C LEU A 212 -13.06 15.60 9.29
N PRO A 213 -12.12 16.55 9.34
CA PRO A 213 -11.33 16.93 8.18
C PRO A 213 -10.57 15.74 7.57
N ALA A 214 -10.08 15.89 6.35
CA ALA A 214 -9.50 14.79 5.58
C ALA A 214 -8.30 14.11 6.28
N LEU A 215 -7.37 14.89 6.83
CA LEU A 215 -6.21 14.37 7.55
C LEU A 215 -6.63 13.57 8.78
N GLU A 216 -7.53 14.12 9.61
CA GLU A 216 -7.99 13.47 10.83
C GLU A 216 -8.75 12.17 10.54
N ARG A 217 -9.53 12.10 9.45
CA ARG A 217 -10.16 10.85 8.99
C ARG A 217 -9.11 9.79 8.61
N CYS A 218 -8.07 10.20 7.90
CA CYS A 218 -6.97 9.30 7.56
C CYS A 218 -6.23 8.82 8.80
N LEU A 219 -5.92 9.71 9.75
CA LEU A 219 -5.27 9.37 11.01
C LEU A 219 -6.13 8.42 11.86
N ALA A 220 -7.46 8.63 11.92
CA ALA A 220 -8.39 7.73 12.61
C ALA A 220 -8.40 6.32 11.99
N SER A 221 -8.32 6.22 10.65
CA SER A 221 -8.23 4.95 9.93
C SER A 221 -6.94 4.20 10.27
N ILE A 222 -5.82 4.92 10.32
CA ILE A 222 -4.52 4.38 10.69
C ILE A 222 -4.54 3.97 12.18
N ALA A 223 -5.09 4.80 13.07
CA ALA A 223 -5.22 4.49 14.49
C ALA A 223 -6.00 3.19 14.74
N ARG A 224 -7.11 3.00 14.00
CA ARG A 224 -7.90 1.77 14.04
C ARG A 224 -7.08 0.55 13.63
N ALA A 225 -6.26 0.66 12.59
CA ALA A 225 -5.39 -0.43 12.13
C ALA A 225 -4.28 -0.73 13.14
N LEU A 226 -3.64 0.31 13.72
CA LEU A 226 -2.60 0.19 14.73
C LEU A 226 -3.09 -0.42 16.06
N ALA A 227 -4.37 -0.24 16.38
CA ALA A 227 -4.98 -0.83 17.56
C ALA A 227 -4.93 -2.37 17.55
N LYS A 228 -4.74 -3.00 16.39
CA LYS A 228 -4.49 -4.44 16.26
C LYS A 228 -3.07 -4.86 16.67
N ARG A 229 -2.18 -3.91 16.93
CA ARG A 229 -0.73 -4.11 17.17
C ARG A 229 -0.06 -4.91 16.05
N PRO A 230 -0.16 -4.48 14.79
CA PRO A 230 0.47 -5.18 13.69
C PRO A 230 2.00 -5.05 13.74
N LEU A 231 2.69 -6.01 13.15
CA LEU A 231 4.13 -5.91 12.87
C LEU A 231 4.39 -5.18 11.55
N ALA A 232 3.45 -5.26 10.59
CA ALA A 232 3.49 -4.51 9.35
C ALA A 232 2.17 -3.75 9.12
N LEU A 233 2.27 -2.47 8.78
CA LEU A 233 1.14 -1.60 8.45
C LEU A 233 1.22 -1.24 6.97
N LEU A 234 0.20 -1.62 6.20
CA LEU A 234 0.11 -1.37 4.77
C LEU A 234 -0.86 -0.20 4.53
N VAL A 235 -0.38 0.85 3.88
CA VAL A 235 -1.15 2.08 3.63
C VAL A 235 -1.10 2.41 2.14
N SER A 236 -2.27 2.58 1.52
CA SER A 236 -2.38 2.93 0.10
C SER A 236 -2.71 4.41 -0.05
N ASP A 237 -1.88 5.13 -0.80
CA ASP A 237 -2.06 6.54 -1.17
C ASP A 237 -2.53 7.46 -0.02
N PRO A 238 -1.82 7.51 1.12
CA PRO A 238 -2.26 8.24 2.31
C PRO A 238 -2.33 9.76 2.13
N ALA A 239 -1.70 10.31 1.11
CA ALA A 239 -1.69 11.73 0.81
C ALA A 239 -2.78 12.15 -0.20
N THR A 240 -3.58 11.22 -0.71
CA THR A 240 -4.61 11.53 -1.70
C THR A 240 -5.67 12.45 -1.11
N GLY A 241 -5.85 13.63 -1.75
CA GLY A 241 -6.82 14.64 -1.31
C GLY A 241 -6.36 15.49 -0.13
N LEU A 242 -5.11 15.35 0.32
CA LEU A 242 -4.48 16.22 1.32
C LEU A 242 -3.71 17.35 0.62
N ASP A 243 -3.67 18.51 1.26
CA ASP A 243 -2.79 19.59 0.84
C ASP A 243 -1.32 19.28 1.24
N GLN A 244 -0.41 20.21 0.93
CA GLN A 244 1.02 20.02 1.17
C GLN A 244 1.37 19.94 2.67
N VAL A 245 0.68 20.71 3.51
CA VAL A 245 0.91 20.77 4.97
C VAL A 245 0.39 19.49 5.61
N ASP A 246 -0.80 19.07 5.23
CA ASP A 246 -1.43 17.84 5.70
C ASP A 246 -0.67 16.61 5.23
N SER A 247 -0.18 16.59 4.00
CA SER A 247 0.69 15.54 3.45
C SER A 247 1.99 15.41 4.26
N PHE A 248 2.62 16.54 4.61
CA PHE A 248 3.80 16.55 5.45
C PHE A 248 3.49 16.01 6.87
N THR A 249 2.37 16.45 7.46
CA THR A 249 1.91 15.95 8.77
C THR A 249 1.65 14.44 8.75
N MET A 250 1.01 13.95 7.68
CA MET A 250 0.79 12.51 7.46
C MET A 250 2.12 11.75 7.38
N SER A 251 3.10 12.28 6.66
CA SER A 251 4.42 11.65 6.56
C SER A 251 5.11 11.53 7.92
N GLN A 252 5.04 12.57 8.75
CA GLN A 252 5.57 12.55 10.11
C GLN A 252 4.86 11.54 10.99
N ALA A 253 3.53 11.44 10.90
CA ALA A 253 2.75 10.46 11.66
C ALA A 253 3.17 9.01 11.31
N LEU A 254 3.34 8.69 10.03
CA LEU A 254 3.78 7.37 9.58
C LEU A 254 5.21 7.04 10.04
N GLN A 255 6.13 8.01 9.97
CA GLN A 255 7.48 7.86 10.49
C GLN A 255 7.50 7.68 12.01
N SER A 256 6.65 8.40 12.73
CA SER A 256 6.49 8.26 14.20
C SER A 256 6.03 6.85 14.56
N VAL A 257 5.04 6.32 13.83
CA VAL A 257 4.57 4.93 14.01
C VAL A 257 5.72 3.95 13.83
N ALA A 258 6.46 4.03 12.73
CA ALA A 258 7.56 3.12 12.46
C ALA A 258 8.58 3.12 13.62
N ARG A 259 9.03 4.31 14.05
CA ARG A 259 10.05 4.46 15.09
C ARG A 259 9.56 4.07 16.49
N LYS A 260 8.34 4.47 16.89
CA LYS A 260 7.83 4.25 18.25
C LYS A 260 7.30 2.85 18.49
N THR A 261 6.85 2.17 17.45
CA THR A 261 6.23 0.83 17.57
C THR A 261 7.08 -0.29 16.97
N GLU A 262 8.21 0.05 16.34
CA GLU A 262 9.02 -0.87 15.53
C GLU A 262 8.21 -1.58 14.43
N CYS A 263 7.04 -1.07 14.08
CA CYS A 263 6.22 -1.58 13.00
C CYS A 263 6.89 -1.26 11.65
N ALA A 264 6.91 -2.21 10.73
CA ALA A 264 7.25 -1.90 9.35
C ALA A 264 6.08 -1.17 8.69
N VAL A 265 6.28 0.05 8.25
CA VAL A 265 5.25 0.83 7.57
C VAL A 265 5.50 0.76 6.07
N VAL A 266 4.55 0.21 5.32
CA VAL A 266 4.61 0.10 3.86
C VAL A 266 3.63 1.08 3.25
N VAL A 267 4.13 2.03 2.50
CA VAL A 267 3.33 3.05 1.83
C VAL A 267 3.34 2.79 0.33
N ALA A 268 2.17 2.51 -0.24
CA ALA A 268 2.01 2.45 -1.68
C ALA A 268 1.61 3.84 -2.19
N THR A 269 2.38 4.42 -3.10
CA THR A 269 2.06 5.74 -3.66
C THR A 269 2.59 5.95 -5.07
N SER A 270 1.82 6.65 -5.90
CA SER A 270 2.26 7.17 -7.19
C SER A 270 2.76 8.62 -7.13
N ASP A 271 2.76 9.25 -5.94
CA ASP A 271 3.29 10.60 -5.75
C ASP A 271 4.77 10.55 -5.33
N PRO A 272 5.71 10.96 -6.22
CA PRO A 272 7.14 10.97 -5.91
C PRO A 272 7.50 11.97 -4.80
N ARG A 273 6.71 13.04 -4.61
CA ARG A 273 6.94 14.02 -3.56
C ARG A 273 6.64 13.43 -2.19
N PHE A 274 5.51 12.73 -2.09
CA PHE A 274 5.13 12.07 -0.84
C PHE A 274 6.12 10.94 -0.49
N ALA A 275 6.53 10.13 -1.48
CA ALA A 275 7.55 9.11 -1.26
C ALA A 275 8.84 9.70 -0.66
N ARG A 276 9.32 10.84 -1.20
CA ARG A 276 10.54 11.50 -0.72
C ARG A 276 10.48 11.98 0.73
N ILE A 277 9.36 12.52 1.17
CA ILE A 277 9.23 13.07 2.52
C ILE A 277 8.88 12.02 3.58
N CYS A 278 8.29 10.90 3.15
CA CYS A 278 7.75 9.90 4.05
C CYS A 278 8.70 8.72 4.28
N ALA A 279 9.40 8.24 3.25
CA ALA A 279 10.05 6.94 3.29
C ALA A 279 11.55 6.98 3.64
N ASP A 280 12.01 5.96 4.37
CA ASP A 280 13.43 5.68 4.62
C ASP A 280 14.01 4.85 3.46
N GLU A 281 13.21 3.91 2.93
CA GLU A 281 13.57 3.00 1.85
C GLU A 281 12.48 3.04 0.76
N GLY A 282 12.86 2.72 -0.46
CA GLY A 282 11.93 2.68 -1.59
C GLY A 282 12.10 1.44 -2.45
N VAL A 283 11.02 1.03 -3.08
CA VAL A 283 10.98 0.00 -4.12
C VAL A 283 10.23 0.59 -5.30
N VAL A 284 10.92 0.78 -6.42
CA VAL A 284 10.35 1.38 -7.61
C VAL A 284 9.83 0.30 -8.54
N PHE A 285 8.56 0.45 -8.92
CA PHE A 285 7.85 -0.46 -9.82
C PHE A 285 7.59 0.19 -11.16
N VAL A 286 7.83 -0.56 -12.23
CA VAL A 286 7.42 -0.19 -13.60
C VAL A 286 6.88 -1.43 -14.30
N GLN A 287 5.67 -1.36 -14.83
CA GLN A 287 5.03 -2.44 -15.58
C GLN A 287 5.05 -3.81 -14.86
N GLY A 288 4.75 -3.83 -13.57
CA GLY A 288 4.68 -5.05 -12.77
C GLY A 288 6.03 -5.61 -12.32
N ARG A 289 7.13 -4.94 -12.58
CA ARG A 289 8.49 -5.37 -12.20
C ARG A 289 9.14 -4.38 -11.24
N THR A 290 10.00 -4.88 -10.39
CA THR A 290 10.88 -4.05 -9.57
C THR A 290 12.05 -3.56 -10.43
N VAL A 291 12.23 -2.25 -10.53
CA VAL A 291 13.33 -1.63 -11.27
C VAL A 291 14.51 -1.43 -10.33
N GLU A 292 14.27 -0.84 -9.18
CA GLU A 292 15.28 -0.56 -8.18
C GLU A 292 14.70 -0.59 -6.77
N ALA A 293 15.50 -1.00 -5.79
CA ALA A 293 15.13 -1.02 -4.38
C ALA A 293 16.33 -0.61 -3.52
N GLY A 294 16.08 0.14 -2.44
CA GLY A 294 17.12 0.56 -1.51
C GLY A 294 16.79 1.82 -0.71
N PRO A 295 17.79 2.40 -0.04
CA PRO A 295 17.63 3.64 0.70
C PRO A 295 17.19 4.79 -0.21
N LEU A 296 16.22 5.58 0.24
CA LEU A 296 15.63 6.64 -0.57
C LEU A 296 16.62 7.68 -1.07
N PRO A 297 17.65 8.10 -0.31
CA PRO A 297 18.69 9.01 -0.83
C PRO A 297 19.43 8.46 -2.05
N LYS A 298 19.65 7.13 -2.13
CA LYS A 298 20.27 6.49 -3.29
C LYS A 298 19.33 6.49 -4.49
N LEU A 299 18.07 6.14 -4.30
CA LEU A 299 17.05 6.14 -5.36
C LEU A 299 16.77 7.53 -5.94
N ASN A 300 16.99 8.56 -5.15
CA ASN A 300 16.81 9.96 -5.54
C ASN A 300 18.10 10.62 -6.07
N SER A 301 19.13 9.85 -6.33
CA SER A 301 20.43 10.32 -6.80
C SER A 301 20.56 10.20 -8.32
N ALA A 302 21.54 10.91 -8.90
CA ALA A 302 21.87 10.81 -10.32
C ALA A 302 22.42 9.43 -10.74
N SER A 303 22.78 8.57 -9.79
CA SER A 303 23.22 7.19 -10.05
C SER A 303 22.09 6.14 -10.08
N ALA A 304 20.84 6.57 -9.82
CA ALA A 304 19.68 5.71 -9.89
C ALA A 304 19.39 5.25 -11.33
N ASP A 305 18.62 4.18 -11.47
CA ASP A 305 18.13 3.70 -12.77
C ASP A 305 17.32 4.78 -13.49
N TYR A 306 17.31 4.75 -14.83
CA TYR A 306 16.59 5.71 -15.67
C TYR A 306 15.10 5.86 -15.27
N TRP A 307 14.42 4.74 -15.02
CA TRP A 307 13.00 4.77 -14.66
C TRP A 307 12.78 5.31 -13.25
N THR A 308 13.70 5.02 -12.33
CA THR A 308 13.72 5.58 -10.98
C THR A 308 13.87 7.09 -11.03
N GLN A 309 14.84 7.59 -11.80
CA GLN A 309 15.04 9.03 -12.01
C GLN A 309 13.79 9.67 -12.63
N ALA A 310 13.26 9.07 -13.71
CA ALA A 310 12.08 9.58 -14.41
C ALA A 310 10.84 9.70 -13.49
N PHE A 311 10.67 8.73 -12.59
CA PHE A 311 9.60 8.78 -11.59
C PHE A 311 9.83 9.91 -10.59
N PHE A 312 11.00 9.97 -9.97
CA PHE A 312 11.26 11.00 -8.97
C PHE A 312 11.34 12.43 -9.56
N GLU A 313 11.69 12.60 -10.80
CA GLU A 313 11.62 13.89 -11.50
C GLU A 313 10.18 14.26 -11.96
N GLY A 314 9.22 13.34 -11.81
CA GLY A 314 7.83 13.55 -12.23
C GLY A 314 7.64 13.49 -13.74
N ARG A 315 8.57 12.89 -14.48
CA ARG A 315 8.45 12.66 -15.93
C ARG A 315 7.48 11.51 -16.27
N ILE A 316 7.31 10.59 -15.31
CA ILE A 316 6.33 9.48 -15.38
C ILE A 316 5.54 9.46 -14.06
N VAL A 317 4.20 9.50 -14.13
CA VAL A 317 3.29 9.53 -12.94
C VAL A 317 2.14 8.56 -13.14
#